data_e49dcc56ee99c25803541d4b4fb0e5bb
#
_entry.id   e49dcc56ee99c25803541d4b4fb0e5bb
#
_cell.length_a   1.000
_cell.length_b   1.000
_cell.length_c   1.000
_cell.angle_alpha   90.00
_cell.angle_beta   90.00
_cell.angle_gamma   90.00
#
_symmetry.space_group_name_H-M   'P 1'
#
loop_
_entity.id
_entity.type
_entity.pdbx_description
1 polymer ?
#
loop_
_entity_poly.entity_id
_entity_poly.type
_entity_poly.pdbx_seq_one_letter_code
_entity_poly.pdbx_strand_id
1 'polypeptide(L)'
;YKPSLTLSGSKSFEDTNKLTNQSGGDASINDVEPLTKSIKLEQNLLDFNRGITHKRNIIGLDLASAKLIKKEQDIFYEAIEAYTQLILARETLDINKSNLDLLSRQVENDQIRLDRGQITITDLSQSESSFAGAQAQFIEAKNDLLISKLTYENIIGEIKDPNSLQKKSTAIVNIPETLNDAISISKRKNPDILIAKFELDQTKKDLESSKADLIPTASLSLERSYSDDVSSTIDEREKDTLTTTLSWPFYSGGKKRSTISKNANLTSRKRLLLDDTIQTNETKVTSAWSSLESSKSFLDSVKVQVKAAKIANEGIVAEYERGSRTTLD
;
A
#
# COMPACT_ATOMS: atom_id res chain seq x y z
N TYR A 1 0.04 32.08 -11.00
CA TYR A 1 0.06 33.55 -11.05
C TYR A 1 -1.24 34.18 -11.58
N LYS A 2 -2.38 33.45 -11.56
CA LYS A 2 -3.68 33.99 -11.97
C LYS A 2 -4.33 34.72 -10.78
N PRO A 3 -5.08 35.79 -11.01
CA PRO A 3 -5.86 36.44 -9.98
C PRO A 3 -6.96 35.52 -9.45
N SER A 4 -7.36 35.69 -8.20
CA SER A 4 -8.54 35.07 -7.62
C SER A 4 -9.70 36.06 -7.64
N LEU A 5 -10.91 35.57 -7.97
CA LEU A 5 -12.15 36.33 -7.92
C LEU A 5 -13.03 35.71 -6.85
N THR A 6 -13.45 36.53 -5.88
CA THR A 6 -14.28 36.07 -4.77
C THR A 6 -15.56 36.91 -4.74
N LEU A 7 -16.70 36.22 -4.69
CA LEU A 7 -18.01 36.80 -4.41
C LEU A 7 -18.34 36.54 -2.93
N SER A 8 -18.71 37.56 -2.19
CA SER A 8 -19.15 37.43 -0.80
C SER A 8 -20.47 38.17 -0.57
N GLY A 9 -21.26 37.62 0.33
CA GLY A 9 -22.48 38.25 0.81
C GLY A 9 -22.61 38.01 2.30
N SER A 10 -22.92 39.03 3.07
CA SER A 10 -23.18 38.93 4.50
C SER A 10 -24.42 39.76 4.84
N LYS A 11 -25.23 39.23 5.77
CA LYS A 11 -26.30 39.94 6.42
C LYS A 11 -26.05 39.86 7.92
N SER A 12 -26.03 40.98 8.62
CA SER A 12 -25.92 41.05 10.08
C SER A 12 -27.14 41.78 10.66
N PHE A 13 -27.34 41.58 11.93
CA PHE A 13 -28.26 42.40 12.74
C PHE A 13 -27.40 43.12 13.76
N GLU A 14 -27.51 44.47 13.80
CA GLU A 14 -26.71 45.31 14.67
C GLU A 14 -27.64 46.14 15.57
N ASP A 15 -27.60 45.85 16.87
CA ASP A 15 -28.26 46.64 17.92
C ASP A 15 -27.21 47.54 18.59
N THR A 16 -27.34 48.85 18.39
CA THR A 16 -26.38 49.83 18.88
C THR A 16 -26.91 50.49 20.13
N ASN A 17 -26.43 50.14 21.31
CA ASN A 17 -26.88 50.64 22.59
C ASN A 17 -26.45 52.08 22.90
N LYS A 18 -25.41 52.60 22.26
CA LYS A 18 -24.95 53.98 22.44
C LYS A 18 -24.17 54.49 21.23
N LEU A 19 -24.56 55.61 20.68
CA LEU A 19 -23.86 56.30 19.63
C LEU A 19 -23.69 57.78 20.02
N THR A 20 -22.43 58.28 19.97
CA THR A 20 -22.12 59.68 20.28
C THR A 20 -21.42 60.32 19.09
N ASN A 21 -21.84 61.50 18.64
CA ASN A 21 -21.18 62.24 17.57
C ASN A 21 -19.85 62.85 18.03
N GLN A 22 -19.02 63.35 17.11
CA GLN A 22 -17.71 63.93 17.44
C GLN A 22 -17.79 65.18 18.33
N SER A 23 -18.95 65.84 18.44
CA SER A 23 -19.18 66.99 19.32
C SER A 23 -19.70 66.56 20.68
N GLY A 24 -19.83 65.30 21.01
CA GLY A 24 -20.25 64.76 22.30
C GLY A 24 -21.76 64.69 22.52
N GLY A 25 -22.58 64.99 21.52
CA GLY A 25 -24.03 64.82 21.57
C GLY A 25 -24.49 63.42 21.24
N ASP A 26 -25.61 62.96 21.79
CA ASP A 26 -26.22 61.68 21.44
C ASP A 26 -26.72 61.73 20.01
N ALA A 27 -26.37 60.71 19.22
CA ALA A 27 -26.90 60.53 17.89
C ALA A 27 -28.13 59.61 17.91
N SER A 28 -28.98 59.72 16.90
CA SER A 28 -30.13 58.82 16.76
C SER A 28 -29.65 57.37 16.62
N ILE A 29 -30.19 56.48 17.43
CA ILE A 29 -29.90 55.07 17.43
C ILE A 29 -31.08 54.35 16.78
N ASN A 30 -30.83 53.62 15.73
CA ASN A 30 -31.78 52.69 15.12
C ASN A 30 -31.08 51.34 14.95
N ASP A 31 -31.82 50.28 15.15
CA ASP A 31 -31.38 48.96 14.77
C ASP A 31 -31.24 48.92 13.24
N VAL A 32 -30.16 48.29 12.78
CA VAL A 32 -29.87 48.12 11.34
C VAL A 32 -29.62 46.69 11.01
N GLU A 33 -29.99 46.28 9.80
CA GLU A 33 -29.76 44.94 9.25
C GLU A 33 -28.84 44.97 8.02
N PRO A 34 -27.57 45.35 8.17
CA PRO A 34 -26.68 45.53 7.02
C PRO A 34 -26.60 44.31 6.14
N LEU A 35 -26.94 44.47 4.86
CA LEU A 35 -26.74 43.50 3.79
C LEU A 35 -25.60 43.96 2.93
N THR A 36 -24.44 43.28 3.01
CA THR A 36 -23.27 43.62 2.20
C THR A 36 -23.04 42.53 1.13
N LYS A 37 -22.89 42.98 -0.10
CA LYS A 37 -22.48 42.14 -1.23
C LYS A 37 -21.18 42.70 -1.80
N SER A 38 -20.17 41.85 -2.02
CA SER A 38 -18.94 42.33 -2.61
C SER A 38 -18.37 41.34 -3.66
N ILE A 39 -17.66 41.91 -4.63
CA ILE A 39 -16.84 41.21 -5.59
C ILE A 39 -15.41 41.68 -5.44
N LYS A 40 -14.48 40.76 -5.14
CA LYS A 40 -13.08 41.05 -4.90
C LYS A 40 -12.20 40.29 -5.91
N LEU A 41 -11.40 41.03 -6.66
CA LEU A 41 -10.33 40.51 -7.49
C LEU A 41 -9.02 40.69 -6.72
N GLU A 42 -8.27 39.62 -6.48
CA GLU A 42 -7.00 39.69 -5.75
C GLU A 42 -5.89 39.05 -6.59
N GLN A 43 -4.76 39.77 -6.70
CA GLN A 43 -3.56 39.34 -7.40
C GLN A 43 -2.35 39.48 -6.48
N ASN A 44 -1.67 38.33 -6.21
CA ASN A 44 -0.37 38.37 -5.55
C ASN A 44 0.68 38.89 -6.54
N LEU A 45 1.33 40.01 -6.18
CA LEU A 45 2.39 40.63 -6.96
C LEU A 45 3.76 40.08 -6.58
N LEU A 46 3.99 39.83 -5.29
CA LEU A 46 5.24 39.32 -4.74
C LEU A 46 4.92 38.20 -3.74
N ASP A 47 5.25 36.96 -4.11
CA ASP A 47 5.07 35.78 -3.25
C ASP A 47 6.11 34.71 -3.67
N PHE A 48 7.24 34.70 -2.97
CA PHE A 48 8.31 33.74 -3.22
C PHE A 48 7.91 32.31 -2.88
N ASN A 49 7.00 32.13 -1.93
CA ASN A 49 6.56 30.82 -1.49
C ASN A 49 5.73 30.08 -2.54
N ARG A 50 5.02 30.82 -3.39
CA ARG A 50 4.14 30.25 -4.43
C ARG A 50 4.91 29.38 -5.45
N GLY A 51 6.08 29.84 -5.89
CA GLY A 51 6.94 29.07 -6.82
C GLY A 51 7.50 27.80 -6.18
N ILE A 52 7.86 27.87 -4.89
CA ILE A 52 8.36 26.73 -4.11
C ILE A 52 7.24 25.71 -3.92
N THR A 53 6.05 26.16 -3.54
CA THR A 53 4.86 25.32 -3.37
C THR A 53 4.48 24.63 -4.69
N HIS A 54 4.55 25.32 -5.79
CA HIS A 54 4.30 24.71 -7.11
C HIS A 54 5.29 23.57 -7.41
N LYS A 55 6.59 23.79 -7.20
CA LYS A 55 7.61 22.75 -7.37
C LYS A 55 7.40 21.58 -6.41
N ARG A 56 7.04 21.86 -5.14
CA ARG A 56 6.69 20.84 -4.15
C ARG A 56 5.52 19.97 -4.60
N ASN A 57 4.49 20.59 -5.18
CA ASN A 57 3.31 19.87 -5.68
C ASN A 57 3.62 19.00 -6.90
N ILE A 58 4.53 19.43 -7.79
CA ILE A 58 5.03 18.57 -8.88
C ILE A 58 5.73 17.34 -8.31
N ILE A 59 6.64 17.50 -7.34
CA ILE A 59 7.25 16.37 -6.64
C ILE A 59 6.18 15.47 -5.98
N GLY A 60 5.07 16.07 -5.51
CA GLY A 60 3.93 15.34 -4.97
C GLY A 60 3.23 14.43 -6.00
N LEU A 61 3.14 14.86 -7.26
CA LEU A 61 2.63 14.02 -8.35
C LEU A 61 3.58 12.84 -8.65
N ASP A 62 4.89 13.10 -8.69
CA ASP A 62 5.89 12.05 -8.90
C ASP A 62 5.87 11.03 -7.76
N LEU A 63 5.71 11.51 -6.51
CA LEU A 63 5.54 10.66 -5.32
C LEU A 63 4.28 9.79 -5.42
N ALA A 64 3.15 10.37 -5.84
CA ALA A 64 1.90 9.63 -6.01
C ALA A 64 2.03 8.55 -7.10
N SER A 65 2.69 8.88 -8.21
CA SER A 65 3.00 7.93 -9.29
C SER A 65 3.89 6.78 -8.82
N ALA A 66 4.92 7.07 -8.03
CA ALA A 66 5.79 6.03 -7.47
C ALA A 66 5.04 5.11 -6.49
N LYS A 67 4.11 5.67 -5.68
CA LYS A 67 3.24 4.90 -4.79
C LYS A 67 2.26 4.01 -5.55
N LEU A 68 1.72 4.50 -6.68
CA LEU A 68 0.86 3.71 -7.55
C LEU A 68 1.64 2.50 -8.12
N ILE A 69 2.81 2.73 -8.69
CA ILE A 69 3.68 1.66 -9.24
C ILE A 69 3.99 0.62 -8.15
N LYS A 70 4.32 1.08 -6.93
CA LYS A 70 4.54 0.16 -5.80
C LYS A 70 3.30 -0.69 -5.54
N LYS A 71 2.12 -0.08 -5.42
CA LYS A 71 0.88 -0.80 -5.13
C LYS A 71 0.51 -1.79 -6.24
N GLU A 72 0.73 -1.42 -7.50
CA GLU A 72 0.56 -2.33 -8.63
C GLU A 72 1.49 -3.56 -8.52
N GLN A 73 2.78 -3.34 -8.20
CA GLN A 73 3.73 -4.43 -8.01
C GLN A 73 3.35 -5.34 -6.84
N ASP A 74 2.92 -4.75 -5.71
CA ASP A 74 2.49 -5.50 -4.53
C ASP A 74 1.27 -6.40 -4.87
N ILE A 75 0.26 -5.83 -5.57
CA ILE A 75 -0.93 -6.60 -5.99
C ILE A 75 -0.58 -7.71 -6.99
N PHE A 76 0.30 -7.44 -7.96
CA PHE A 76 0.75 -8.47 -8.90
C PHE A 76 1.48 -9.60 -8.18
N TYR A 77 2.32 -9.28 -7.20
CA TYR A 77 3.00 -10.28 -6.39
C TYR A 77 2.00 -11.12 -5.59
N GLU A 78 1.07 -10.49 -4.88
CA GLU A 78 0.00 -11.16 -4.13
C GLU A 78 -0.85 -12.04 -5.04
N ALA A 79 -1.16 -11.60 -6.26
CA ALA A 79 -1.93 -12.38 -7.23
C ALA A 79 -1.17 -13.63 -7.72
N ILE A 80 0.14 -13.51 -7.99
CA ILE A 80 0.98 -14.66 -8.37
C ILE A 80 1.07 -15.65 -7.21
N GLU A 81 1.23 -15.16 -5.98
CA GLU A 81 1.28 -16.00 -4.79
C GLU A 81 -0.05 -16.75 -4.60
N ALA A 82 -1.18 -16.06 -4.63
CA ALA A 82 -2.51 -16.68 -4.52
C ALA A 82 -2.78 -17.71 -5.62
N TYR A 83 -2.37 -17.41 -6.86
CA TYR A 83 -2.48 -18.34 -7.98
C TYR A 83 -1.67 -19.61 -7.76
N THR A 84 -0.42 -19.46 -7.35
CA THR A 84 0.48 -20.61 -7.13
C THR A 84 0.08 -21.44 -5.91
N GLN A 85 -0.37 -20.79 -4.84
CA GLN A 85 -0.89 -21.46 -3.65
C GLN A 85 -2.16 -22.28 -3.93
N LEU A 86 -3.08 -21.76 -4.75
CA LEU A 86 -4.28 -22.51 -5.12
C LEU A 86 -3.95 -23.76 -5.94
N ILE A 87 -2.99 -23.67 -6.88
CA ILE A 87 -2.51 -24.85 -7.63
C ILE A 87 -1.85 -25.85 -6.68
N LEU A 88 -0.99 -25.39 -5.77
CA LEU A 88 -0.33 -26.26 -4.80
C LEU A 88 -1.34 -26.98 -3.91
N ALA A 89 -2.31 -26.26 -3.35
CA ALA A 89 -3.33 -26.83 -2.48
C ALA A 89 -4.19 -27.87 -3.20
N ARG A 90 -4.52 -27.64 -4.49
CA ARG A 90 -5.22 -28.63 -5.32
C ARG A 90 -4.38 -29.89 -5.51
N GLU A 91 -3.14 -29.76 -5.93
CA GLU A 91 -2.25 -30.91 -6.15
C GLU A 91 -2.01 -31.67 -4.83
N THR A 92 -1.88 -30.98 -3.71
CA THR A 92 -1.77 -31.58 -2.38
C THR A 92 -3.01 -32.39 -2.01
N LEU A 93 -4.21 -31.85 -2.31
CA LEU A 93 -5.47 -32.58 -2.08
C LEU A 93 -5.54 -33.86 -2.93
N ASP A 94 -5.16 -33.79 -4.22
CA ASP A 94 -5.18 -34.96 -5.12
C ASP A 94 -4.20 -36.04 -4.66
N ILE A 95 -3.03 -35.65 -4.16
CA ILE A 95 -2.04 -36.59 -3.58
C ILE A 95 -2.59 -37.23 -2.32
N ASN A 96 -3.12 -36.46 -1.37
CA ASN A 96 -3.68 -36.98 -0.13
C ASN A 96 -4.90 -37.86 -0.36
N LYS A 97 -5.74 -37.56 -1.36
CA LYS A 97 -6.85 -38.43 -1.78
C LYS A 97 -6.34 -39.77 -2.30
N SER A 98 -5.33 -39.75 -3.15
CA SER A 98 -4.74 -40.98 -3.71
C SER A 98 -4.09 -41.85 -2.61
N ASN A 99 -3.44 -41.20 -1.63
CA ASN A 99 -2.87 -41.88 -0.46
C ASN A 99 -3.95 -42.50 0.41
N LEU A 100 -5.04 -41.78 0.68
CA LEU A 100 -6.19 -42.28 1.43
C LEU A 100 -6.82 -43.50 0.76
N ASP A 101 -7.05 -43.45 -0.57
CA ASP A 101 -7.61 -44.54 -1.36
C ASP A 101 -6.70 -45.79 -1.33
N LEU A 102 -5.38 -45.59 -1.36
CA LEU A 102 -4.39 -46.66 -1.26
C LEU A 102 -4.44 -47.34 0.11
N LEU A 103 -4.40 -46.55 1.20
CA LEU A 103 -4.42 -47.09 2.57
C LEU A 103 -5.77 -47.73 2.93
N SER A 104 -6.87 -47.23 2.38
CA SER A 104 -8.19 -47.90 2.50
C SER A 104 -8.16 -49.33 1.95
N ARG A 105 -7.63 -49.48 0.71
CA ARG A 105 -7.48 -50.83 0.11
C ARG A 105 -6.53 -51.71 0.87
N GLN A 106 -5.48 -51.16 1.47
CA GLN A 106 -4.56 -51.89 2.29
C GLN A 106 -5.26 -52.47 3.52
N VAL A 107 -6.05 -51.64 4.26
CA VAL A 107 -6.83 -52.11 5.42
C VAL A 107 -7.79 -53.22 5.01
N GLU A 108 -8.51 -53.09 3.87
CA GLU A 108 -9.41 -54.13 3.37
C GLU A 108 -8.65 -55.45 3.08
N ASN A 109 -7.49 -55.39 2.45
CA ASN A 109 -6.67 -56.55 2.20
C ASN A 109 -6.10 -57.19 3.45
N ASP A 110 -5.63 -56.36 4.40
CA ASP A 110 -5.09 -56.84 5.67
C ASP A 110 -6.17 -57.50 6.54
N GLN A 111 -7.41 -57.01 6.52
CA GLN A 111 -8.56 -57.65 7.14
C GLN A 111 -8.77 -59.07 6.56
N ILE A 112 -8.78 -59.24 5.24
CA ILE A 112 -8.94 -60.55 4.60
C ILE A 112 -7.79 -61.50 4.94
N ARG A 113 -6.55 -60.97 5.06
CA ARG A 113 -5.37 -61.78 5.47
C ARG A 113 -5.41 -62.18 6.95
N LEU A 114 -5.91 -61.33 7.84
CA LEU A 114 -6.13 -61.63 9.22
C LEU A 114 -7.17 -62.78 9.36
N ASP A 115 -8.28 -62.70 8.66
CA ASP A 115 -9.34 -63.71 8.67
C ASP A 115 -8.84 -65.08 8.19
N ARG A 116 -7.79 -65.06 7.34
CA ARG A 116 -7.08 -66.29 6.86
C ARG A 116 -5.94 -66.71 7.81
N GLY A 117 -5.69 -65.99 8.89
CA GLY A 117 -4.57 -66.25 9.81
C GLY A 117 -3.19 -65.97 9.26
N GLN A 118 -3.06 -65.15 8.20
CA GLN A 118 -1.79 -64.82 7.53
C GLN A 118 -1.04 -63.66 8.16
N ILE A 119 -1.72 -62.82 8.91
CA ILE A 119 -1.16 -61.64 9.62
C ILE A 119 -1.72 -61.61 11.05
N THR A 120 -1.12 -60.73 11.88
CA THR A 120 -1.57 -60.54 13.27
C THR A 120 -2.57 -59.38 13.38
N ILE A 121 -3.31 -59.35 14.51
CA ILE A 121 -4.17 -58.20 14.84
C ILE A 121 -3.36 -56.88 14.96
N THR A 122 -2.09 -56.99 15.36
CA THR A 122 -1.18 -55.85 15.45
C THR A 122 -0.88 -55.23 14.05
N ASP A 123 -0.69 -56.10 13.05
CA ASP A 123 -0.47 -55.65 11.66
C ASP A 123 -1.70 -54.90 11.12
N LEU A 124 -2.91 -55.45 11.37
CA LEU A 124 -4.15 -54.77 10.98
C LEU A 124 -4.29 -53.40 11.68
N SER A 125 -4.07 -53.39 13.01
CA SER A 125 -4.16 -52.14 13.79
C SER A 125 -3.17 -51.09 13.32
N GLN A 126 -1.99 -51.47 12.83
CA GLN A 126 -1.02 -50.55 12.22
C GLN A 126 -1.53 -49.97 10.89
N SER A 127 -2.14 -50.80 10.05
CA SER A 127 -2.75 -50.31 8.78
C SER A 127 -3.94 -49.39 9.04
N GLU A 128 -4.79 -49.72 10.02
CA GLU A 128 -5.91 -48.87 10.46
C GLU A 128 -5.42 -47.51 11.01
N SER A 129 -4.35 -47.50 11.79
CA SER A 129 -3.71 -46.26 12.29
C SER A 129 -3.18 -45.39 11.14
N SER A 130 -2.53 -46.03 10.17
CA SER A 130 -2.03 -45.32 8.99
C SER A 130 -3.17 -44.72 8.12
N PHE A 131 -4.25 -45.47 7.94
CA PHE A 131 -5.46 -45.02 7.26
C PHE A 131 -6.11 -43.82 7.99
N ALA A 132 -6.26 -43.89 9.31
CA ALA A 132 -6.81 -42.79 10.11
C ALA A 132 -5.94 -41.51 9.99
N GLY A 133 -4.60 -41.67 9.97
CA GLY A 133 -3.67 -40.57 9.73
C GLY A 133 -3.86 -39.95 8.35
N ALA A 134 -3.99 -40.77 7.30
CA ALA A 134 -4.24 -40.28 5.95
C ALA A 134 -5.60 -39.60 5.81
N GLN A 135 -6.63 -40.05 6.52
CA GLN A 135 -7.93 -39.42 6.56
C GLN A 135 -7.85 -38.02 7.19
N ALA A 136 -7.08 -37.84 8.25
CA ALA A 136 -6.85 -36.52 8.84
C ALA A 136 -6.13 -35.57 7.85
N GLN A 137 -5.08 -36.06 7.18
CA GLN A 137 -4.35 -35.28 6.18
C GLN A 137 -5.22 -34.88 4.97
N PHE A 138 -6.11 -35.77 4.52
CA PHE A 138 -7.05 -35.46 3.45
C PHE A 138 -8.04 -34.35 3.85
N ILE A 139 -8.56 -34.40 5.09
CA ILE A 139 -9.46 -33.36 5.61
C ILE A 139 -8.73 -32.01 5.72
N GLU A 140 -7.49 -31.99 6.20
CA GLU A 140 -6.65 -30.82 6.27
C GLU A 140 -6.41 -30.22 4.86
N ALA A 141 -5.97 -31.03 3.91
CA ALA A 141 -5.75 -30.59 2.53
C ALA A 141 -7.01 -30.04 1.85
N LYS A 142 -8.19 -30.61 2.19
CA LYS A 142 -9.49 -30.11 1.70
C LYS A 142 -9.79 -28.72 2.26
N ASN A 143 -9.48 -28.49 3.53
CA ASN A 143 -9.64 -27.16 4.15
C ASN A 143 -8.65 -26.14 3.56
N ASP A 144 -7.40 -26.55 3.33
CA ASP A 144 -6.36 -25.70 2.72
C ASP A 144 -6.74 -25.27 1.29
N LEU A 145 -7.32 -26.16 0.52
CA LEU A 145 -7.85 -25.83 -0.80
C LEU A 145 -8.97 -24.79 -0.70
N LEU A 146 -9.88 -24.91 0.27
CA LEU A 146 -10.95 -23.91 0.47
C LEU A 146 -10.37 -22.55 0.85
N ILE A 147 -9.42 -22.49 1.78
CA ILE A 147 -8.76 -21.25 2.19
C ILE A 147 -8.01 -20.61 1.01
N SER A 148 -7.26 -21.41 0.26
CA SER A 148 -6.50 -20.93 -0.91
C SER A 148 -7.43 -20.42 -2.01
N LYS A 149 -8.59 -21.06 -2.21
CA LYS A 149 -9.62 -20.59 -3.13
C LYS A 149 -10.20 -19.24 -2.71
N LEU A 150 -10.57 -19.08 -1.45
CA LEU A 150 -11.07 -17.81 -0.90
C LEU A 150 -10.05 -16.68 -1.01
N THR A 151 -8.77 -16.98 -0.76
CA THR A 151 -7.66 -16.03 -0.92
C THR A 151 -7.52 -15.59 -2.39
N TYR A 152 -7.56 -16.55 -3.32
CA TYR A 152 -7.54 -16.26 -4.75
C TYR A 152 -8.72 -15.38 -5.18
N GLU A 153 -9.95 -15.73 -4.75
CA GLU A 153 -11.15 -14.99 -5.09
C GLU A 153 -11.15 -13.56 -4.54
N ASN A 154 -10.55 -13.35 -3.37
CA ASN A 154 -10.41 -12.02 -2.78
C ASN A 154 -9.48 -11.11 -3.57
N ILE A 155 -8.42 -11.65 -4.17
CA ILE A 155 -7.36 -10.86 -4.84
C ILE A 155 -7.63 -10.72 -6.34
N ILE A 156 -8.04 -11.82 -7.01
CA ILE A 156 -8.14 -11.91 -8.47
C ILE A 156 -9.58 -11.86 -8.94
N GLY A 157 -10.50 -12.43 -8.15
CA GLY A 157 -11.90 -12.53 -8.47
C GLY A 157 -12.42 -13.96 -8.50
N GLU A 158 -13.73 -14.13 -8.68
CA GLU A 158 -14.42 -15.41 -8.58
C GLU A 158 -13.90 -16.44 -9.59
N ILE A 159 -13.62 -17.65 -9.12
CA ILE A 159 -13.23 -18.80 -9.93
C ILE A 159 -14.30 -19.87 -9.89
N LYS A 160 -14.85 -20.23 -11.05
CA LYS A 160 -15.90 -21.27 -11.17
C LYS A 160 -15.34 -22.67 -10.92
N ASP A 161 -14.18 -22.98 -11.48
CA ASP A 161 -13.54 -24.27 -11.33
C ASP A 161 -12.03 -24.12 -11.10
N PRO A 162 -11.51 -24.45 -9.89
CA PRO A 162 -10.08 -24.44 -9.59
C PRO A 162 -9.26 -25.36 -10.51
N ASN A 163 -9.87 -26.39 -11.12
CA ASN A 163 -9.18 -27.32 -12.03
C ASN A 163 -8.85 -26.67 -13.39
N SER A 164 -9.51 -25.56 -13.72
CA SER A 164 -9.21 -24.81 -14.94
C SER A 164 -7.84 -24.12 -14.92
N LEU A 165 -7.23 -23.94 -13.74
CA LEU A 165 -5.93 -23.33 -13.59
C LEU A 165 -4.82 -24.24 -14.12
N GLN A 166 -4.01 -23.71 -15.04
CA GLN A 166 -2.92 -24.45 -15.64
C GLN A 166 -1.60 -24.16 -14.91
N LYS A 167 -0.84 -25.22 -14.63
CA LYS A 167 0.55 -25.12 -14.16
C LYS A 167 1.45 -24.69 -15.32
N LYS A 168 1.38 -23.41 -15.70
CA LYS A 168 2.29 -22.85 -16.71
C LYS A 168 3.56 -22.36 -16.03
N SER A 169 4.70 -22.93 -16.40
CA SER A 169 5.98 -22.31 -16.14
C SER A 169 6.10 -21.09 -17.06
N THR A 170 5.70 -19.93 -16.58
CA THR A 170 5.97 -18.68 -17.30
C THR A 170 7.44 -18.39 -17.12
N ALA A 171 8.21 -18.48 -18.20
CA ALA A 171 9.59 -18.02 -18.16
C ALA A 171 9.58 -16.53 -17.80
N ILE A 172 10.06 -16.19 -16.60
CA ILE A 172 10.23 -14.80 -16.20
C ILE A 172 11.33 -14.22 -17.09
N VAL A 173 10.95 -13.32 -17.98
CA VAL A 173 11.88 -12.69 -18.92
C VAL A 173 12.64 -11.59 -18.16
N ASN A 174 13.95 -11.46 -18.41
CA ASN A 174 14.82 -10.43 -17.85
C ASN A 174 15.17 -10.56 -16.35
N ILE A 175 15.35 -11.78 -15.85
CA ILE A 175 16.01 -11.97 -14.55
C ILE A 175 17.48 -11.50 -14.68
N PRO A 176 18.01 -10.68 -13.76
CA PRO A 176 19.42 -10.33 -13.76
C PRO A 176 20.32 -11.58 -13.73
N GLU A 177 21.46 -11.53 -14.40
CA GLU A 177 22.37 -12.68 -14.45
C GLU A 177 23.20 -12.82 -13.16
N THR A 178 23.46 -11.68 -12.48
CA THR A 178 24.27 -11.67 -11.25
C THR A 178 23.56 -10.92 -10.11
N LEU A 179 23.93 -11.26 -8.88
CA LEU A 179 23.46 -10.53 -7.69
C LEU A 179 23.79 -9.01 -7.77
N ASN A 180 24.99 -8.67 -8.26
CA ASN A 180 25.40 -7.28 -8.38
C ASN A 180 24.53 -6.50 -9.38
N ASP A 181 24.14 -7.13 -10.48
CA ASP A 181 23.21 -6.54 -11.45
C ASP A 181 21.84 -6.35 -10.82
N ALA A 182 21.34 -7.35 -10.09
CA ALA A 182 20.07 -7.25 -9.37
C ALA A 182 20.07 -6.07 -8.38
N ILE A 183 21.12 -5.94 -7.57
CA ILE A 183 21.29 -4.82 -6.63
C ILE A 183 21.35 -3.48 -7.38
N SER A 184 22.10 -3.40 -8.48
CA SER A 184 22.25 -2.16 -9.25
C SER A 184 20.94 -1.71 -9.90
N ILE A 185 20.16 -2.65 -10.42
CA ILE A 185 18.83 -2.40 -10.99
C ILE A 185 17.85 -1.96 -9.89
N SER A 186 17.86 -2.66 -8.75
CA SER A 186 16.98 -2.31 -7.63
C SER A 186 17.24 -0.91 -7.09
N LYS A 187 18.50 -0.51 -6.90
CA LYS A 187 18.86 0.85 -6.47
C LYS A 187 18.32 1.95 -7.39
N ARG A 188 18.13 1.65 -8.67
CA ARG A 188 17.63 2.62 -9.66
C ARG A 188 16.13 2.60 -9.84
N LYS A 189 15.50 1.42 -9.76
CA LYS A 189 14.09 1.20 -10.18
C LYS A 189 13.16 0.84 -9.04
N ASN A 190 13.65 0.53 -7.84
CA ASN A 190 12.79 0.13 -6.73
C ASN A 190 11.86 1.28 -6.32
N PRO A 191 10.54 1.09 -6.32
CA PRO A 191 9.59 2.14 -5.95
C PRO A 191 9.75 2.66 -4.51
N ASP A 192 10.16 1.83 -3.55
CA ASP A 192 10.38 2.26 -2.17
C ASP A 192 11.51 3.29 -2.07
N ILE A 193 12.59 3.10 -2.83
CA ILE A 193 13.71 4.06 -2.90
C ILE A 193 13.25 5.35 -3.58
N LEU A 194 12.46 5.25 -4.66
CA LEU A 194 11.91 6.43 -5.35
C LEU A 194 10.98 7.22 -4.45
N ILE A 195 10.10 6.55 -3.70
CA ILE A 195 9.21 7.16 -2.71
C ILE A 195 10.02 7.91 -1.64
N ALA A 196 11.01 7.25 -1.02
CA ALA A 196 11.85 7.86 0.00
C ALA A 196 12.63 9.08 -0.55
N LYS A 197 13.09 9.03 -1.81
CA LYS A 197 13.75 10.13 -2.49
C LYS A 197 12.81 11.31 -2.72
N PHE A 198 11.61 11.09 -3.23
CA PHE A 198 10.61 12.14 -3.44
C PHE A 198 10.13 12.75 -2.12
N GLU A 199 9.97 11.94 -1.06
CA GLU A 199 9.67 12.44 0.28
C GLU A 199 10.78 13.34 0.83
N LEU A 200 12.05 12.98 0.63
CA LEU A 200 13.19 13.85 0.97
C LEU A 200 13.13 15.15 0.19
N ASP A 201 12.87 15.09 -1.12
CA ASP A 201 12.81 16.29 -1.96
C ASP A 201 11.63 17.20 -1.59
N GLN A 202 10.49 16.65 -1.18
CA GLN A 202 9.39 17.44 -0.61
C GLN A 202 9.81 18.16 0.68
N THR A 203 10.48 17.48 1.61
CA THR A 203 10.93 18.15 2.86
C THR A 203 12.00 19.22 2.63
N LYS A 204 12.83 19.08 1.58
CA LYS A 204 13.73 20.17 1.14
C LYS A 204 12.92 21.39 0.68
N LYS A 205 11.83 21.18 -0.06
CA LYS A 205 10.94 22.28 -0.47
C LYS A 205 10.17 22.89 0.70
N ASP A 206 9.77 22.09 1.68
CA ASP A 206 9.16 22.60 2.92
C ASP A 206 10.14 23.45 3.72
N LEU A 207 11.42 23.11 3.74
CA LEU A 207 12.48 23.93 4.35
C LEU A 207 12.71 25.23 3.54
N GLU A 208 12.76 25.16 2.22
CA GLU A 208 12.86 26.35 1.36
C GLU A 208 11.63 27.27 1.57
N SER A 209 10.43 26.71 1.63
CA SER A 209 9.18 27.43 1.90
C SER A 209 9.23 28.16 3.25
N SER A 210 9.65 27.47 4.31
CA SER A 210 9.75 28.11 5.65
C SER A 210 10.80 29.23 5.71
N LYS A 211 11.83 29.20 4.85
CA LYS A 211 12.77 30.32 4.69
C LYS A 211 12.16 31.47 3.90
N ALA A 212 11.37 31.15 2.85
CA ALA A 212 10.65 32.15 2.06
C ALA A 212 9.60 32.91 2.86
N ASP A 213 9.04 32.31 3.91
CA ASP A 213 8.11 32.97 4.83
C ASP A 213 8.74 34.16 5.63
N LEU A 214 10.05 34.33 5.59
CA LEU A 214 10.75 35.52 6.13
C LEU A 214 10.76 36.71 5.17
N ILE A 215 10.45 36.50 3.91
CA ILE A 215 10.49 37.50 2.85
C ILE A 215 9.14 38.24 2.82
N PRO A 216 9.12 39.56 2.53
CA PRO A 216 7.86 40.27 2.38
C PRO A 216 7.02 39.76 1.21
N THR A 217 5.69 39.82 1.37
CA THR A 217 4.70 39.53 0.33
C THR A 217 3.99 40.81 -0.07
N ALA A 218 3.60 40.93 -1.34
CA ALA A 218 2.81 42.06 -1.82
C ALA A 218 1.60 41.54 -2.61
N SER A 219 0.44 42.11 -2.37
CA SER A 219 -0.79 41.81 -3.09
C SER A 219 -1.50 43.09 -3.53
N LEU A 220 -2.23 43.00 -4.62
CA LEU A 220 -3.12 44.02 -5.14
C LEU A 220 -4.54 43.45 -5.10
N SER A 221 -5.48 44.19 -4.52
CA SER A 221 -6.90 43.83 -4.56
C SER A 221 -7.75 44.98 -5.06
N LEU A 222 -8.71 44.64 -5.93
CA LEU A 222 -9.78 45.53 -6.38
C LEU A 222 -11.08 44.93 -5.84
N GLU A 223 -11.81 45.71 -5.06
CA GLU A 223 -13.07 45.31 -4.45
C GLU A 223 -14.15 46.32 -4.80
N ARG A 224 -15.28 45.81 -5.29
CA ARG A 224 -16.53 46.56 -5.36
C ARG A 224 -17.50 46.00 -4.37
N SER A 225 -18.01 46.84 -3.46
CA SER A 225 -18.97 46.46 -2.46
C SER A 225 -20.22 47.33 -2.58
N TYR A 226 -21.35 46.67 -2.38
CA TYR A 226 -22.66 47.28 -2.18
C TYR A 226 -23.15 46.89 -0.78
N SER A 227 -23.55 47.88 0.00
CA SER A 227 -24.11 47.67 1.34
C SER A 227 -25.41 48.43 1.44
N ASP A 228 -26.42 47.75 1.96
CA ASP A 228 -27.77 48.26 2.20
C ASP A 228 -28.02 48.28 3.72
N ASP A 229 -28.79 49.24 4.21
CA ASP A 229 -29.10 49.48 5.65
C ASP A 229 -27.81 49.60 6.50
N VAL A 230 -26.88 50.46 6.08
CA VAL A 230 -25.50 50.50 6.62
C VAL A 230 -25.46 51.13 8.02
N SER A 231 -26.30 52.14 8.28
CA SER A 231 -26.39 52.81 9.59
C SER A 231 -27.66 53.64 9.68
N SER A 232 -27.99 54.17 10.87
CA SER A 232 -29.12 55.06 11.09
C SER A 232 -29.13 56.34 10.21
N THR A 233 -28.04 56.64 9.50
CA THR A 233 -27.88 57.82 8.64
C THR A 233 -27.47 57.50 7.22
N ILE A 234 -27.16 56.26 6.89
CA ILE A 234 -26.72 55.83 5.57
C ILE A 234 -27.50 54.58 5.20
N ASP A 235 -28.40 54.73 4.27
CA ASP A 235 -29.24 53.65 3.76
C ASP A 235 -28.43 52.75 2.80
N GLU A 236 -27.86 53.29 1.73
CA GLU A 236 -27.08 52.56 0.74
C GLU A 236 -25.64 53.10 0.63
N ARG A 237 -24.69 52.19 0.33
CA ARG A 237 -23.30 52.52 0.04
C ARG A 237 -22.74 51.67 -1.06
N GLU A 238 -22.38 52.28 -2.17
CA GLU A 238 -21.50 51.69 -3.17
C GLU A 238 -20.07 52.18 -2.97
N LYS A 239 -19.11 51.25 -3.01
CA LYS A 239 -17.69 51.53 -2.79
C LYS A 239 -16.78 50.69 -3.70
N ASP A 240 -15.95 51.39 -4.48
CA ASP A 240 -14.84 50.78 -5.22
C ASP A 240 -13.55 51.05 -4.44
N THR A 241 -12.81 50.00 -4.14
CA THR A 241 -11.58 50.10 -3.34
C THR A 241 -10.44 49.36 -4.02
N LEU A 242 -9.39 50.10 -4.36
CA LEU A 242 -8.12 49.54 -4.83
C LEU A 242 -7.13 49.53 -3.66
N THR A 243 -6.68 48.36 -3.22
CA THR A 243 -5.77 48.24 -2.08
C THR A 243 -4.50 47.50 -2.52
N THR A 244 -3.35 48.12 -2.24
CA THR A 244 -2.06 47.46 -2.32
C THR A 244 -1.57 47.15 -0.91
N THR A 245 -1.36 45.86 -0.60
CA THR A 245 -0.91 45.42 0.70
C THR A 245 0.51 44.88 0.61
N LEU A 246 1.46 45.45 1.36
CA LEU A 246 2.79 44.92 1.60
C LEU A 246 2.84 44.38 3.03
N SER A 247 3.10 43.08 3.20
CA SER A 247 3.20 42.43 4.49
C SER A 247 4.61 41.88 4.69
N TRP A 248 5.29 42.33 5.75
CA TRP A 248 6.60 41.82 6.12
C TRP A 248 6.60 41.39 7.60
N PRO A 249 6.66 40.08 7.83
CA PRO A 249 6.66 39.53 9.20
C PRO A 249 8.05 39.69 9.82
N PHE A 250 8.41 40.91 10.19
CA PHE A 250 9.72 41.27 10.72
C PHE A 250 10.06 40.55 12.04
N TYR A 251 9.08 40.37 12.93
CA TYR A 251 9.24 39.67 14.19
C TYR A 251 8.01 38.83 14.52
N SER A 252 8.24 37.57 14.90
CA SER A 252 7.16 36.59 15.17
C SER A 252 7.41 35.79 16.47
N GLY A 253 8.08 36.38 17.46
CA GLY A 253 8.34 35.71 18.74
C GLY A 253 9.16 34.41 18.62
N GLY A 254 10.06 34.32 17.63
CA GLY A 254 10.87 33.12 17.38
C GLY A 254 10.17 31.99 16.62
N LYS A 255 8.84 32.05 16.39
CA LYS A 255 8.04 30.99 15.74
C LYS A 255 8.60 30.56 14.38
N LYS A 256 8.92 31.52 13.50
CA LYS A 256 9.46 31.24 12.17
C LYS A 256 10.83 30.56 12.23
N ARG A 257 11.70 31.01 13.13
CA ARG A 257 13.03 30.41 13.33
C ARG A 257 12.93 28.95 13.81
N SER A 258 11.99 28.71 14.75
CA SER A 258 11.69 27.36 15.22
C SER A 258 11.14 26.47 14.11
N THR A 259 10.25 26.99 13.23
CA THR A 259 9.73 26.26 12.07
C THR A 259 10.83 25.90 11.07
N ILE A 260 11.78 26.79 10.80
CA ILE A 260 12.95 26.50 9.94
C ILE A 260 13.80 25.40 10.55
N SER A 261 14.11 25.49 11.85
CA SER A 261 14.88 24.47 12.56
C SER A 261 14.18 23.11 12.54
N LYS A 262 12.86 23.08 12.78
CA LYS A 262 12.03 21.88 12.66
C LYS A 262 12.14 21.26 11.26
N ASN A 263 11.96 22.05 10.19
CA ASN A 263 12.00 21.56 8.81
C ASN A 263 13.42 21.12 8.40
N ALA A 264 14.46 21.74 8.92
CA ALA A 264 15.84 21.29 8.75
C ALA A 264 16.07 19.90 9.37
N ASN A 265 15.59 19.69 10.60
CA ASN A 265 15.69 18.39 11.28
C ASN A 265 14.84 17.31 10.57
N LEU A 266 13.64 17.66 10.07
CA LEU A 266 12.83 16.76 9.27
C LEU A 266 13.53 16.35 7.96
N THR A 267 14.21 17.28 7.29
CA THR A 267 14.99 16.98 6.09
C THR A 267 16.15 16.04 6.39
N SER A 268 16.88 16.27 7.51
CA SER A 268 17.96 15.38 7.96
C SER A 268 17.42 13.98 8.29
N ARG A 269 16.29 13.90 8.99
CA ARG A 269 15.61 12.62 9.26
C ARG A 269 15.25 11.88 7.97
N LYS A 270 14.66 12.58 6.98
CA LYS A 270 14.27 11.95 5.70
C LYS A 270 15.48 11.49 4.88
N ARG A 271 16.64 12.15 5.03
CA ARG A 271 17.89 11.68 4.43
C ARG A 271 18.32 10.35 5.02
N LEU A 272 18.34 10.25 6.36
CA LEU A 272 18.69 9.00 7.04
C LEU A 272 17.72 7.86 6.71
N LEU A 273 16.41 8.16 6.58
CA LEU A 273 15.42 7.19 6.16
C LEU A 273 15.61 6.72 4.71
N LEU A 274 16.09 7.59 3.81
CA LEU A 274 16.46 7.17 2.45
C LEU A 274 17.64 6.21 2.47
N ASP A 275 18.68 6.54 3.24
CA ASP A 275 19.87 5.67 3.38
C ASP A 275 19.49 4.31 3.97
N ASP A 276 18.64 4.28 5.00
CA ASP A 276 18.08 3.06 5.59
C ASP A 276 17.26 2.25 4.57
N THR A 277 16.41 2.91 3.78
CA THR A 277 15.63 2.28 2.73
C THR A 277 16.53 1.62 1.68
N ILE A 278 17.63 2.26 1.30
CA ILE A 278 18.59 1.70 0.34
C ILE A 278 19.26 0.45 0.93
N GLN A 279 19.72 0.48 2.20
CA GLN A 279 20.32 -0.68 2.86
C GLN A 279 19.35 -1.83 3.03
N THR A 280 18.13 -1.54 3.47
CA THR A 280 17.05 -2.52 3.61
C THR A 280 16.71 -3.17 2.26
N ASN A 281 16.64 -2.38 1.20
CA ASN A 281 16.43 -2.91 -0.16
C ASN A 281 17.56 -3.84 -0.60
N GLU A 282 18.81 -3.48 -0.35
CA GLU A 282 19.96 -4.31 -0.69
C GLU A 282 19.92 -5.67 0.05
N THR A 283 19.57 -5.65 1.34
CA THR A 283 19.37 -6.87 2.13
C THR A 283 18.23 -7.73 1.57
N LYS A 284 17.08 -7.13 1.24
CA LYS A 284 15.93 -7.84 0.65
C LYS A 284 16.29 -8.49 -0.69
N VAL A 285 17.00 -7.78 -1.57
CA VAL A 285 17.43 -8.31 -2.87
C VAL A 285 18.40 -9.47 -2.68
N THR A 286 19.37 -9.33 -1.77
CA THR A 286 20.34 -10.42 -1.46
C THR A 286 19.63 -11.65 -0.92
N SER A 287 18.68 -11.49 0.02
CA SER A 287 17.91 -12.58 0.57
C SER A 287 17.04 -13.27 -0.49
N ALA A 288 16.36 -12.48 -1.32
CA ALA A 288 15.54 -13.02 -2.43
C ALA A 288 16.39 -13.78 -3.46
N TRP A 289 17.58 -13.27 -3.78
CA TRP A 289 18.54 -13.94 -4.66
C TRP A 289 18.98 -15.28 -4.08
N SER A 290 19.39 -15.30 -2.81
CA SER A 290 19.80 -16.54 -2.12
C SER A 290 18.65 -17.55 -2.05
N SER A 291 17.42 -17.10 -1.81
CA SER A 291 16.23 -17.93 -1.83
C SER A 291 15.95 -18.53 -3.22
N LEU A 292 16.15 -17.75 -4.29
CA LEU A 292 16.00 -18.23 -5.66
C LEU A 292 17.00 -19.33 -5.98
N GLU A 293 18.29 -19.13 -5.67
CA GLU A 293 19.34 -20.14 -5.91
C GLU A 293 19.12 -21.41 -5.09
N SER A 294 18.73 -21.25 -3.81
CA SER A 294 18.37 -22.39 -2.95
C SER A 294 17.16 -23.14 -3.50
N SER A 295 16.12 -22.45 -3.95
CA SER A 295 14.92 -23.07 -4.52
C SER A 295 15.20 -23.83 -5.83
N LYS A 296 16.09 -23.32 -6.69
CA LYS A 296 16.54 -24.02 -7.90
C LYS A 296 17.24 -25.34 -7.53
N SER A 297 18.21 -25.26 -6.63
CA SER A 297 18.97 -26.43 -6.17
C SER A 297 18.07 -27.46 -5.47
N PHE A 298 17.14 -27.01 -4.67
CA PHE A 298 16.14 -27.86 -4.01
C PHE A 298 15.24 -28.57 -5.04
N LEU A 299 14.73 -27.81 -6.04
CA LEU A 299 13.90 -28.39 -7.10
C LEU A 299 14.63 -29.52 -7.86
N ASP A 300 15.90 -29.33 -8.21
CA ASP A 300 16.67 -30.35 -8.93
C ASP A 300 16.93 -31.58 -8.04
N SER A 301 17.19 -31.38 -6.75
CA SER A 301 17.34 -32.49 -5.81
C SER A 301 16.04 -33.29 -5.64
N VAL A 302 14.90 -32.60 -5.50
CA VAL A 302 13.57 -33.23 -5.36
C VAL A 302 13.19 -33.99 -6.63
N LYS A 303 13.50 -33.48 -7.82
CA LYS A 303 13.28 -34.22 -9.08
C LYS A 303 14.02 -35.59 -9.10
N VAL A 304 15.28 -35.62 -8.63
CA VAL A 304 16.05 -36.86 -8.51
C VAL A 304 15.43 -37.77 -7.45
N GLN A 305 15.03 -37.22 -6.31
CA GLN A 305 14.36 -37.98 -5.21
C GLN A 305 13.07 -38.64 -5.71
N VAL A 306 12.21 -37.89 -6.41
CA VAL A 306 10.92 -38.40 -6.95
C VAL A 306 11.20 -39.53 -7.94
N LYS A 307 12.19 -39.36 -8.84
CA LYS A 307 12.58 -40.42 -9.77
C LYS A 307 13.06 -41.70 -9.08
N ALA A 308 13.89 -41.56 -8.05
CA ALA A 308 14.39 -42.70 -7.28
C ALA A 308 13.26 -43.37 -6.49
N ALA A 309 12.38 -42.58 -5.82
CA ALA A 309 11.23 -43.09 -5.08
C ALA A 309 10.26 -43.88 -5.99
N LYS A 310 10.04 -43.38 -7.24
CA LYS A 310 9.18 -44.08 -8.20
C LYS A 310 9.74 -45.46 -8.57
N ILE A 311 11.04 -45.53 -8.89
CA ILE A 311 11.73 -46.82 -9.22
C ILE A 311 11.68 -47.77 -8.00
N ALA A 312 11.94 -47.25 -6.79
CA ALA A 312 11.87 -48.05 -5.57
C ALA A 312 10.45 -48.58 -5.32
N ASN A 313 9.43 -47.77 -5.51
CA ASN A 313 8.03 -48.19 -5.34
C ASN A 313 7.63 -49.28 -6.36
N GLU A 314 8.02 -49.09 -7.64
CA GLU A 314 7.79 -50.11 -8.68
C GLU A 314 8.47 -51.46 -8.34
N GLY A 315 9.67 -51.41 -7.77
CA GLY A 315 10.39 -52.60 -7.28
C GLY A 315 9.70 -53.26 -6.10
N ILE A 316 9.31 -52.45 -5.07
CA ILE A 316 8.65 -52.95 -3.86
C ILE A 316 7.31 -53.61 -4.22
N VAL A 317 6.49 -53.00 -5.09
CA VAL A 317 5.22 -53.59 -5.54
C VAL A 317 5.44 -54.91 -6.23
N ALA A 318 6.45 -55.06 -7.12
CA ALA A 318 6.77 -56.31 -7.79
C ALA A 318 7.29 -57.41 -6.87
N GLU A 319 8.05 -57.04 -5.80
CA GLU A 319 8.52 -57.95 -4.77
C GLU A 319 7.37 -58.41 -3.86
N TYR A 320 6.44 -57.51 -3.51
CA TYR A 320 5.24 -57.83 -2.73
C TYR A 320 4.32 -58.80 -3.48
N GLU A 321 4.06 -58.56 -4.75
CA GLU A 321 3.26 -59.44 -5.62
C GLU A 321 3.86 -60.85 -5.70
N ARG A 322 5.19 -60.99 -5.60
CA ARG A 322 5.89 -62.28 -5.57
C ARG A 322 5.96 -62.92 -4.20
N GLY A 323 5.45 -62.27 -3.16
CA GLY A 323 5.48 -62.76 -1.78
C GLY A 323 6.85 -62.66 -1.11
N SER A 324 7.78 -61.89 -1.68
CA SER A 324 9.15 -61.77 -1.15
C SER A 324 9.30 -60.67 -0.11
N ARG A 325 8.25 -59.85 0.11
CA ARG A 325 8.20 -58.77 1.12
C ARG A 325 6.92 -58.82 1.92
N THR A 326 6.96 -58.20 3.12
CA THR A 326 5.81 -58.06 4.01
C THR A 326 5.08 -56.72 3.76
N THR A 327 3.89 -56.57 4.34
CA THR A 327 3.07 -55.35 4.31
C THR A 327 3.68 -54.18 5.07
N LEU A 328 4.77 -54.41 5.80
CA LEU A 328 5.44 -53.40 6.65
C LEU A 328 6.62 -52.69 5.96
N ASP A 329 7.08 -53.26 4.82
CA ASP A 329 8.17 -52.66 4.03
C ASP A 329 7.67 -51.71 2.94
#